data_b4b5e6ca4322916b2457b54cabc8f363
#
_entry.id   b4b5e6ca4322916b2457b54cabc8f363
#
_cell.length_a   1.000
_cell.length_b   1.000
_cell.length_c   1.000
_cell.angle_alpha   90.00
_cell.angle_beta   90.00
_cell.angle_gamma   90.00
#
_symmetry.space_group_name_H-M   'P 1'
#
loop_
_entity.id
_entity.type
_entity.pdbx_description
1 polymer ?
#
loop_
_entity_poly.entity_id
_entity_poly.type
_entity_poly.pdbx_seq_one_letter_code
_entity_poly.pdbx_strand_id
1 'polypeptide(L)'
;NEAVVNQLAEYAELTKGQAEEVTNEIKLMLSDEKEMLVEENSDIVYSQGGTVLINEDTVEQRIISSKRKESINQIVTPKGKRAQLTLSDGTRMWINAGTRVVYPNTFQKNFREIFVDGEVYIEVSHNEKVPFYVKTKEFKVQVLGTKFDVSSYESESLSSVVLVDGSVKIDNQKEKGVVLIPN
;
A
#
# COMPACT_ATOMS: atom_id res chain seq x y z
N ASN A 1 17.19 -10.40 -9.65
CA ASN A 1 15.81 -10.23 -9.18
C ASN A 1 15.66 -9.50 -7.84
N GLU A 2 16.72 -9.37 -7.04
CA GLU A 2 16.71 -8.56 -5.81
C GLU A 2 16.66 -7.04 -6.07
N ALA A 3 17.15 -6.57 -7.21
CA ALA A 3 17.19 -5.13 -7.53
C ALA A 3 15.81 -4.50 -7.75
N VAL A 4 14.80 -5.27 -8.16
CA VAL A 4 13.43 -4.78 -8.39
C VAL A 4 12.62 -4.74 -7.10
N VAL A 5 12.97 -5.60 -6.15
CA VAL A 5 12.25 -5.78 -4.87
C VAL A 5 12.47 -4.60 -3.90
N ASN A 6 13.49 -3.78 -4.12
CA ASN A 6 13.82 -2.66 -3.22
C ASN A 6 13.26 -1.30 -3.65
N GLN A 7 12.69 -1.17 -4.86
CA GLN A 7 12.30 0.15 -5.38
C GLN A 7 11.20 0.82 -4.55
N LEU A 8 10.21 0.06 -4.10
CA LEU A 8 9.11 0.62 -3.31
C LEU A 8 9.57 1.07 -1.91
N ALA A 9 10.37 0.25 -1.24
CA ALA A 9 10.93 0.58 0.07
C ALA A 9 11.91 1.75 -0.02
N GLU A 10 12.72 1.81 -1.06
CA GLU A 10 13.63 2.92 -1.33
C GLU A 10 12.87 4.21 -1.62
N TYR A 11 11.82 4.15 -2.44
CA TYR A 11 10.94 5.29 -2.69
C TYR A 11 10.24 5.76 -1.41
N ALA A 12 9.76 4.82 -0.59
CA ALA A 12 9.13 5.12 0.69
C ALA A 12 10.07 5.87 1.64
N GLU A 13 11.34 5.48 1.69
CA GLU A 13 12.36 6.17 2.51
C GLU A 13 12.68 7.56 1.96
N LEU A 14 12.89 7.69 0.66
CA LEU A 14 13.19 8.98 0.00
C LEU A 14 12.06 10.01 0.13
N THR A 15 10.82 9.57 0.18
CA THR A 15 9.63 10.45 0.25
C THR A 15 9.07 10.63 1.65
N LYS A 16 9.70 10.07 2.66
CA LYS A 16 9.26 10.14 4.06
C LYS A 16 9.07 11.56 4.54
N GLY A 17 10.01 12.47 4.26
CA GLY A 17 9.94 13.87 4.66
C GLY A 17 8.76 14.63 4.04
N GLN A 18 8.35 14.29 2.81
CA GLN A 18 7.18 14.88 2.16
C GLN A 18 5.87 14.42 2.81
N ALA A 19 5.86 13.21 3.33
CA ALA A 19 4.71 12.65 4.04
C ALA A 19 4.54 13.22 5.46
N GLU A 20 5.62 13.69 6.06
CA GLU A 20 5.62 14.25 7.42
C GLU A 20 5.08 15.68 7.52
N GLU A 21 4.81 16.35 6.40
CA GLU A 21 4.09 17.62 6.44
C GLU A 21 2.74 17.43 7.12
N VAL A 22 2.58 18.11 8.26
CA VAL A 22 1.36 18.02 9.07
C VAL A 22 0.19 18.61 8.31
N THR A 23 -0.67 17.76 7.79
CA THR A 23 -1.96 18.12 7.23
C THR A 23 -3.07 17.55 8.09
N ASN A 24 -4.22 18.22 8.13
CA ASN A 24 -5.43 17.69 8.74
C ASN A 24 -6.31 16.94 7.74
N GLU A 25 -5.83 16.81 6.50
CA GLU A 25 -6.55 16.20 5.39
C GLU A 25 -5.81 14.96 4.89
N ILE A 26 -6.55 14.02 4.30
CA ILE A 26 -5.97 12.88 3.59
C ILE A 26 -5.23 13.41 2.37
N LYS A 27 -3.97 13.05 2.24
CA LYS A 27 -3.10 13.49 1.15
C LYS A 27 -2.82 12.33 0.21
N LEU A 28 -3.15 12.52 -1.07
CA LEU A 28 -2.83 11.60 -2.15
C LEU A 28 -1.71 12.22 -3.01
N MET A 29 -0.58 11.53 -3.11
CA MET A 29 0.55 11.92 -3.95
C MET A 29 0.67 10.97 -5.12
N LEU A 30 0.52 11.50 -6.32
CA LEU A 30 0.57 10.73 -7.56
C LEU A 30 2.00 10.71 -8.13
N SER A 31 2.26 9.76 -8.97
CA SER A 31 3.59 9.52 -9.58
C SER A 31 4.11 10.66 -10.46
N ASP A 32 3.25 11.56 -10.88
CA ASP A 32 3.58 12.79 -11.62
C ASP A 32 3.87 13.99 -10.70
N GLU A 33 4.10 13.72 -9.42
CA GLU A 33 4.30 14.70 -8.35
C GLU A 33 3.06 15.56 -8.05
N LYS A 34 1.90 15.20 -8.57
CA LYS A 34 0.65 15.86 -8.26
C LYS A 34 0.19 15.47 -6.86
N GLU A 35 0.02 16.45 -6.00
CA GLU A 35 -0.57 16.28 -4.67
C GLU A 35 -2.04 16.70 -4.69
N MET A 36 -2.86 15.90 -4.01
CA MET A 36 -4.29 16.17 -3.85
C MET A 36 -4.69 15.95 -2.40
N LEU A 37 -5.55 16.82 -1.90
CA LEU A 37 -6.26 16.61 -0.66
C LEU A 37 -7.57 15.87 -0.97
N VAL A 38 -7.86 14.85 -0.21
CA VAL A 38 -9.03 13.99 -0.40
C VAL A 38 -9.88 14.02 0.86
N GLU A 39 -11.17 14.18 0.70
CA GLU A 39 -12.11 14.14 1.82
C GLU A 39 -12.23 12.73 2.38
N GLU A 40 -12.46 12.65 3.69
CA GLU A 40 -12.78 11.37 4.34
C GLU A 40 -14.04 10.75 3.72
N ASN A 41 -14.06 9.42 3.62
CA ASN A 41 -15.09 8.64 2.94
C ASN A 41 -15.16 8.81 1.40
N SER A 42 -14.17 9.44 0.78
CA SER A 42 -14.02 9.40 -0.68
C SER A 42 -13.70 7.98 -1.14
N ASP A 43 -14.31 7.60 -2.27
CA ASP A 43 -14.02 6.34 -2.95
C ASP A 43 -12.84 6.56 -3.92
N ILE A 44 -11.68 6.01 -3.59
CA ILE A 44 -10.47 6.09 -4.41
C ILE A 44 -10.26 4.74 -5.08
N VAL A 45 -10.35 4.70 -6.40
CA VAL A 45 -10.27 3.47 -7.19
C VAL A 45 -9.23 3.60 -8.29
N TYR A 46 -8.35 2.62 -8.37
CA TYR A 46 -7.45 2.44 -9.51
C TYR A 46 -8.06 1.44 -10.48
N SER A 47 -8.23 1.83 -11.73
CA SER A 47 -8.63 0.91 -12.80
C SER A 47 -7.54 -0.12 -13.09
N GLN A 48 -7.85 -1.18 -13.81
CA GLN A 48 -6.86 -2.16 -14.26
C GLN A 48 -5.72 -1.54 -15.06
N GLY A 49 -5.97 -0.45 -15.79
CA GLY A 49 -4.97 0.31 -16.53
C GLY A 49 -4.19 1.33 -15.70
N GLY A 50 -4.46 1.45 -14.40
CA GLY A 50 -3.77 2.37 -13.51
C GLY A 50 -4.32 3.80 -13.50
N THR A 51 -5.48 4.05 -14.09
CA THR A 51 -6.17 5.33 -14.00
C THR A 51 -6.79 5.49 -12.61
N VAL A 52 -6.62 6.65 -12.01
CA VAL A 52 -7.20 6.99 -10.69
C VAL A 52 -8.56 7.63 -10.88
N LEU A 53 -9.55 7.13 -10.13
CA LEU A 53 -10.87 7.73 -10.00
C LEU A 53 -11.10 8.09 -8.52
N ILE A 54 -11.59 9.28 -8.28
CA ILE A 54 -12.02 9.74 -6.96
C ILE A 54 -13.51 10.08 -7.06
N ASN A 55 -14.35 9.36 -6.32
CA ASN A 55 -15.82 9.49 -6.39
C ASN A 55 -16.35 9.38 -7.83
N GLU A 56 -15.83 8.39 -8.59
CA GLU A 56 -16.14 8.11 -10.01
C GLU A 56 -15.57 9.14 -11.03
N ASP A 57 -14.98 10.24 -10.58
CA ASP A 57 -14.34 11.23 -11.45
C ASP A 57 -12.89 10.83 -11.73
N THR A 58 -12.53 10.79 -13.02
CA THR A 58 -11.17 10.51 -13.46
C THR A 58 -10.23 11.64 -13.09
N VAL A 59 -9.11 11.30 -12.46
CA VAL A 59 -8.03 12.24 -12.17
C VAL A 59 -7.05 12.24 -13.35
N GLU A 60 -6.89 13.40 -13.99
CA GLU A 60 -5.91 13.56 -15.06
C GLU A 60 -4.49 13.52 -14.50
N GLN A 61 -3.67 12.63 -15.04
CA GLN A 61 -2.25 12.51 -14.72
C GLN A 61 -1.41 12.91 -15.92
N ARG A 62 -0.29 13.59 -15.68
CA ARG A 62 0.70 13.87 -16.71
C ARG A 62 1.42 12.57 -17.06
N ILE A 63 1.50 12.25 -18.36
CA ILE A 63 2.36 11.17 -18.82
C ILE A 63 3.79 11.67 -18.75
N ILE A 64 4.50 11.29 -17.67
CA ILE A 64 5.94 11.49 -17.60
C ILE A 64 6.55 10.41 -18.50
N SER A 65 7.01 10.81 -19.68
CA SER A 65 7.71 9.94 -20.61
C SER A 65 9.13 9.68 -20.11
N SER A 66 9.30 9.02 -19.01
CA SER A 66 10.56 8.47 -18.58
C SER A 66 10.50 6.97 -18.61
N LYS A 67 11.42 6.40 -19.34
CA LYS A 67 11.64 4.98 -19.47
C LYS A 67 11.39 4.25 -18.17
N ARG A 68 10.22 3.56 -18.03
CA ARG A 68 9.93 2.46 -17.12
C ARG A 68 10.35 2.64 -15.63
N LYS A 69 10.05 3.77 -15.01
CA LYS A 69 9.81 3.77 -13.58
C LYS A 69 8.35 3.42 -13.37
N GLU A 70 8.09 2.39 -12.59
CA GLU A 70 6.74 2.10 -12.13
C GLU A 70 6.15 3.39 -11.59
N SER A 71 4.92 3.70 -11.99
CA SER A 71 4.22 4.85 -11.47
C SER A 71 3.86 4.56 -10.02
N ILE A 72 4.62 5.09 -9.08
CA ILE A 72 4.46 4.88 -7.64
C ILE A 72 3.69 6.05 -7.05
N ASN A 73 2.66 5.73 -6.28
CA ASN A 73 1.84 6.70 -5.55
C ASN A 73 1.97 6.47 -4.05
N GLN A 74 1.54 7.45 -3.27
CA GLN A 74 1.36 7.26 -1.85
C GLN A 74 0.12 7.99 -1.33
N ILE A 75 -0.49 7.43 -0.29
CA ILE A 75 -1.57 8.01 0.47
C ILE A 75 -1.16 8.14 1.91
N VAL A 76 -1.46 9.30 2.50
CA VAL A 76 -1.17 9.61 3.91
C VAL A 76 -2.46 10.00 4.59
N THR A 77 -2.81 9.29 5.63
CA THR A 77 -3.95 9.62 6.50
C THR A 77 -3.44 10.36 7.73
N PRO A 78 -3.98 11.53 8.06
CA PRO A 78 -3.65 12.21 9.30
C PRO A 78 -4.27 11.49 10.51
N LYS A 79 -3.85 11.87 11.71
CA LYS A 79 -4.48 11.41 12.94
C LYS A 79 -5.98 11.77 12.93
N GLY A 80 -6.81 10.82 13.34
CA GLY A 80 -8.26 10.99 13.44
C GLY A 80 -9.04 10.80 12.14
N LYS A 81 -8.39 10.56 11.00
CA LYS A 81 -9.05 10.28 9.72
C LYS A 81 -8.68 8.90 9.18
N ARG A 82 -9.57 8.35 8.37
CA ARG A 82 -9.42 7.06 7.69
C ARG A 82 -9.69 7.20 6.21
N ALA A 83 -9.05 6.34 5.42
CA ALA A 83 -9.23 6.29 3.97
C ALA A 83 -9.55 4.88 3.49
N GLN A 84 -10.22 4.80 2.36
CA GLN A 84 -10.47 3.55 1.64
C GLN A 84 -9.90 3.67 0.24
N LEU A 85 -9.24 2.61 -0.23
CA LEU A 85 -8.55 2.56 -1.50
C LEU A 85 -8.73 1.20 -2.16
N THR A 86 -9.08 1.19 -3.45
CA THR A 86 -9.08 -0.01 -4.29
C THR A 86 -7.92 0.05 -5.26
N LEU A 87 -7.06 -0.96 -5.23
CA LEU A 87 -5.91 -1.09 -6.12
C LEU A 87 -6.31 -1.64 -7.49
N SER A 88 -5.39 -1.55 -8.46
CA SER A 88 -5.64 -1.95 -9.86
C SER A 88 -5.97 -3.44 -10.07
N ASP A 89 -5.62 -4.30 -9.14
CA ASP A 89 -5.95 -5.74 -9.13
C ASP A 89 -7.28 -6.06 -8.44
N GLY A 90 -8.00 -5.05 -7.94
CA GLY A 90 -9.22 -5.19 -7.17
C GLY A 90 -9.02 -5.40 -5.66
N THR A 91 -7.78 -5.42 -5.18
CA THR A 91 -7.47 -5.44 -3.75
C THR A 91 -8.03 -4.19 -3.08
N ARG A 92 -8.72 -4.37 -1.95
CA ARG A 92 -9.29 -3.27 -1.18
C ARG A 92 -8.54 -3.06 0.11
N MET A 93 -8.29 -1.80 0.45
CA MET A 93 -7.61 -1.41 1.67
C MET A 93 -8.43 -0.40 2.46
N TRP A 94 -8.50 -0.61 3.76
CA TRP A 94 -9.01 0.35 4.74
C TRP A 94 -7.84 0.83 5.57
N ILE A 95 -7.50 2.10 5.41
CA ILE A 95 -6.28 2.71 5.91
C ILE A 95 -6.62 3.49 7.18
N ASN A 96 -6.02 3.10 8.30
CA ASN A 96 -6.27 3.70 9.60
C ASN A 96 -5.56 5.06 9.75
N ALA A 97 -5.91 5.78 10.82
CA ALA A 97 -5.33 7.09 11.13
C ALA A 97 -3.80 7.04 11.30
N GLY A 98 -3.12 8.09 10.89
CA GLY A 98 -1.66 8.21 11.03
C GLY A 98 -0.87 7.21 10.18
N THR A 99 -1.41 6.77 9.08
CA THR A 99 -0.82 5.72 8.22
C THR A 99 -0.37 6.28 6.88
N ARG A 100 0.72 5.74 6.37
CA ARG A 100 1.24 5.97 5.02
C ARG A 100 1.30 4.64 4.26
N VAL A 101 0.75 4.62 3.06
CA VAL A 101 0.84 3.49 2.14
C VAL A 101 1.47 3.94 0.83
N VAL A 102 2.47 3.20 0.36
CA VAL A 102 3.14 3.41 -0.92
C VAL A 102 2.82 2.23 -1.82
N TYR A 103 2.34 2.50 -3.01
CA TYR A 103 1.82 1.48 -3.93
C TYR A 103 1.96 1.92 -5.39
N PRO A 104 2.03 0.97 -6.34
CA PRO A 104 2.09 1.31 -7.77
C PRO A 104 0.69 1.55 -8.35
N ASN A 105 0.61 2.29 -9.45
CA ASN A 105 -0.62 2.45 -10.24
C ASN A 105 -1.14 1.10 -10.76
N THR A 106 -0.22 0.25 -11.22
CA THR A 106 -0.46 -1.11 -11.68
C THR A 106 0.62 -2.02 -11.15
N PHE A 107 0.28 -3.27 -10.90
CA PHE A 107 1.25 -4.27 -10.46
C PHE A 107 2.04 -4.88 -11.61
N GLN A 108 3.23 -5.39 -11.30
CA GLN A 108 4.03 -6.19 -12.22
C GLN A 108 3.38 -7.57 -12.47
N LYS A 109 3.87 -8.26 -13.51
CA LYS A 109 3.33 -9.57 -13.91
C LYS A 109 3.61 -10.69 -12.92
N ASN A 110 4.72 -10.60 -12.18
CA ASN A 110 5.25 -11.70 -11.38
C ASN A 110 4.96 -11.56 -9.88
N PHE A 111 4.69 -10.35 -9.41
CA PHE A 111 4.37 -10.09 -8.01
C PHE A 111 3.59 -8.78 -7.85
N ARG A 112 2.92 -8.67 -6.71
CA ARG A 112 2.21 -7.46 -6.29
C ARG A 112 2.84 -7.01 -4.96
N GLU A 113 3.17 -5.75 -4.82
CA GLU A 113 3.84 -5.25 -3.63
C GLU A 113 3.34 -3.87 -3.22
N ILE A 114 3.14 -3.68 -1.92
CA ILE A 114 2.89 -2.38 -1.28
C ILE A 114 3.79 -2.21 -0.07
N PHE A 115 4.02 -0.96 0.33
CA PHE A 115 4.70 -0.62 1.58
C PHE A 115 3.72 0.07 2.54
N VAL A 116 3.76 -0.31 3.81
CA VAL A 116 2.89 0.23 4.87
C VAL A 116 3.73 0.72 6.04
N ASP A 117 3.51 1.96 6.45
CA ASP A 117 3.88 2.52 7.75
C ASP A 117 2.60 2.95 8.45
N GLY A 118 2.14 2.14 9.40
CA GLY A 118 0.89 2.33 10.10
C GLY A 118 0.03 1.08 10.14
N GLU A 119 -1.28 1.23 10.03
CA GLU A 119 -2.24 0.13 10.11
C GLU A 119 -3.20 0.13 8.91
N VAL A 120 -3.32 -1.04 8.28
CA VAL A 120 -4.19 -1.27 7.12
C VAL A 120 -4.88 -2.62 7.25
N TYR A 121 -6.20 -2.64 7.13
CA TYR A 121 -6.96 -3.85 6.85
C TYR A 121 -7.02 -4.06 5.34
N ILE A 122 -6.68 -5.27 4.88
CA ILE A 122 -6.51 -5.58 3.45
C ILE A 122 -7.34 -6.81 3.08
N GLU A 123 -8.12 -6.68 2.02
CA GLU A 123 -8.76 -7.79 1.33
C GLU A 123 -8.08 -7.97 -0.02
N VAL A 124 -7.13 -8.89 -0.08
CA VAL A 124 -6.33 -9.15 -1.27
C VAL A 124 -7.13 -9.93 -2.30
N SER A 125 -7.15 -9.44 -3.54
CA SER A 125 -7.71 -10.15 -4.68
C SER A 125 -6.94 -11.46 -4.93
N HIS A 126 -7.67 -12.59 -4.99
CA HIS A 126 -7.07 -13.91 -5.08
C HIS A 126 -6.33 -14.12 -6.41
N ASN A 127 -5.05 -14.46 -6.34
CA ASN A 127 -4.25 -14.86 -7.49
C ASN A 127 -3.04 -15.68 -7.03
N GLU A 128 -3.13 -17.01 -7.18
CA GLU A 128 -2.08 -17.94 -6.77
C GLU A 128 -0.79 -17.80 -7.58
N LYS A 129 -0.88 -17.28 -8.81
CA LYS A 129 0.27 -17.13 -9.72
C LYS A 129 1.07 -15.88 -9.47
N VAL A 130 0.46 -14.87 -8.83
CA VAL A 130 1.07 -13.56 -8.60
C VAL A 130 0.94 -13.21 -7.12
N PRO A 131 1.92 -13.58 -6.29
CA PRO A 131 1.90 -13.34 -4.85
C PRO A 131 1.81 -11.85 -4.54
N PHE A 132 1.13 -11.54 -3.43
CA PHE A 132 0.99 -10.18 -2.91
C PHE A 132 1.85 -10.01 -1.67
N TYR A 133 2.67 -8.97 -1.66
CA TYR A 133 3.55 -8.66 -0.56
C TYR A 133 3.16 -7.33 0.10
N VAL A 134 3.05 -7.36 1.43
CA VAL A 134 3.00 -6.15 2.24
C VAL A 134 4.34 -6.01 2.95
N LYS A 135 5.09 -4.99 2.59
CA LYS A 135 6.34 -4.63 3.26
C LYS A 135 6.10 -3.60 4.34
N THR A 136 6.76 -3.79 5.45
CA THR A 136 6.90 -2.80 6.52
C THR A 136 8.38 -2.62 6.83
N LYS A 137 8.71 -1.74 7.77
CA LYS A 137 10.09 -1.59 8.26
C LYS A 137 10.59 -2.86 8.96
N GLU A 138 9.68 -3.60 9.63
CA GLU A 138 10.05 -4.73 10.49
C GLU A 138 9.97 -6.08 9.78
N PHE A 139 9.01 -6.25 8.87
CA PHE A 139 8.73 -7.54 8.25
C PHE A 139 8.09 -7.42 6.87
N LYS A 140 8.01 -8.55 6.21
CA LYS A 140 7.33 -8.73 4.93
C LYS A 140 6.28 -9.82 5.06
N VAL A 141 5.06 -9.50 4.65
CA VAL A 141 3.91 -10.42 4.62
C VAL A 141 3.69 -10.87 3.19
N GLN A 142 3.56 -12.19 2.98
CA GLN A 142 3.23 -12.78 1.68
C GLN A 142 1.88 -13.47 1.75
N VAL A 143 1.00 -13.16 0.81
CA VAL A 143 -0.33 -13.75 0.65
C VAL A 143 -0.64 -14.02 -0.82
N LEU A 144 -1.61 -14.89 -1.09
CA LEU A 144 -2.12 -15.17 -2.44
C LEU A 144 -3.55 -14.65 -2.66
N GLY A 145 -4.32 -14.56 -1.58
CA GLY A 145 -5.67 -14.03 -1.52
C GLY A 145 -6.18 -14.22 -0.09
N THR A 146 -6.18 -13.15 0.68
CA THR A 146 -6.28 -13.22 2.15
C THR A 146 -6.94 -11.94 2.67
N LYS A 147 -7.66 -12.05 3.78
CA LYS A 147 -8.17 -10.92 4.55
C LYS A 147 -7.41 -10.83 5.85
N PHE A 148 -6.72 -9.74 6.08
CA PHE A 148 -5.86 -9.56 7.26
C PHE A 148 -5.64 -8.09 7.59
N ASP A 149 -5.28 -7.85 8.83
CA ASP A 149 -4.85 -6.55 9.35
C ASP A 149 -3.35 -6.55 9.60
N VAL A 150 -2.68 -5.49 9.17
CA VAL A 150 -1.27 -5.24 9.45
C VAL A 150 -1.16 -3.93 10.22
N SER A 151 -0.56 -4.00 11.40
CA SER A 151 -0.23 -2.82 12.20
C SER A 151 1.27 -2.78 12.45
N SER A 152 1.94 -1.79 11.88
CA SER A 152 3.38 -1.58 12.00
C SER A 152 3.71 -0.10 11.83
N TYR A 153 3.52 0.68 12.89
CA TYR A 153 3.93 2.08 12.93
C TYR A 153 5.42 2.18 13.22
N GLU A 154 6.17 2.94 12.41
CA GLU A 154 7.60 3.16 12.64
C GLU A 154 7.90 3.82 13.99
N SER A 155 6.95 4.57 14.54
CA SER A 155 7.03 5.22 15.85
C SER A 155 6.75 4.28 17.02
N GLU A 156 6.28 3.06 16.78
CA GLU A 156 5.89 2.08 17.79
C GLU A 156 6.86 0.90 17.82
N SER A 157 7.01 0.29 19.00
CA SER A 157 7.88 -0.87 19.19
C SER A 157 7.19 -2.22 18.93
N LEU A 158 5.86 -2.21 18.80
CA LEU A 158 5.07 -3.41 18.58
C LEU A 158 4.46 -3.36 17.17
N SER A 159 4.58 -4.48 16.49
CA SER A 159 3.91 -4.72 15.21
C SER A 159 3.09 -6.00 15.28
N SER A 160 1.98 -6.04 14.56
CA SER A 160 1.08 -7.20 14.55
C SER A 160 0.52 -7.49 13.16
N VAL A 161 0.21 -8.75 12.94
CA VAL A 161 -0.57 -9.21 11.79
C VAL A 161 -1.72 -10.07 12.33
N VAL A 162 -2.95 -9.67 12.03
CA VAL A 162 -4.16 -10.40 12.42
C VAL A 162 -4.82 -10.98 11.19
N LEU A 163 -4.84 -12.30 11.11
CA LEU A 163 -5.43 -13.03 10.00
C LEU A 163 -6.93 -13.22 10.24
N VAL A 164 -7.74 -12.83 9.25
CA VAL A 164 -9.19 -13.01 9.27
C VAL A 164 -9.63 -14.19 8.40
N ASP A 165 -9.06 -14.31 7.20
CA ASP A 165 -9.39 -15.38 6.27
C ASP A 165 -8.21 -15.67 5.33
N GLY A 166 -7.96 -16.94 5.01
CA GLY A 166 -6.88 -17.38 4.14
C GLY A 166 -5.63 -17.82 4.89
N SER A 167 -4.47 -17.53 4.35
CA SER A 167 -3.17 -17.82 4.96
C SER A 167 -2.16 -16.69 4.72
N VAL A 168 -1.28 -16.50 5.68
CA VAL A 168 -0.25 -15.46 5.67
C VAL A 168 1.10 -16.09 5.98
N LYS A 169 2.10 -15.78 5.17
CA LYS A 169 3.50 -16.07 5.45
C LYS A 169 4.20 -14.77 5.85
N ILE A 170 4.81 -14.76 7.02
CA ILE A 170 5.55 -13.62 7.54
C ILE A 170 7.05 -13.93 7.49
N ASP A 171 7.80 -13.03 6.89
CA ASP A 171 9.26 -13.01 6.87
C ASP A 171 9.75 -11.79 7.63
N ASN A 172 10.41 -11.99 8.75
CA ASN A 172 11.10 -10.92 9.45
C ASN A 172 12.62 -11.14 9.38
N GLN A 173 13.40 -10.10 9.67
CA GLN A 173 14.87 -10.20 9.61
C GLN A 173 15.46 -11.16 10.65
N LYS A 174 14.70 -11.52 11.68
CA LYS A 174 15.14 -12.35 12.81
C LYS A 174 14.60 -13.78 12.77
N GLU A 175 13.41 -13.98 12.18
CA GLU A 175 12.74 -15.28 12.12
C GLU A 175 12.16 -15.52 10.72
N LYS A 176 12.66 -16.50 10.01
CA LYS A 176 12.15 -16.85 8.67
C LYS A 176 10.92 -17.73 8.76
N GLY A 177 9.85 -17.28 8.11
CA GLY A 177 8.79 -18.20 7.65
C GLY A 177 7.73 -18.60 8.68
N VAL A 178 7.24 -17.69 9.51
CA VAL A 178 6.01 -17.94 10.29
C VAL A 178 4.81 -17.94 9.36
N VAL A 179 4.05 -19.04 9.31
CA VAL A 179 2.79 -19.14 8.57
C VAL A 179 1.65 -19.09 9.56
N LEU A 180 0.74 -18.11 9.38
CA LEU A 180 -0.48 -18.01 10.15
C LEU A 180 -1.66 -18.57 9.33
N ILE A 181 -2.51 -19.30 10.00
CA ILE A 181 -3.80 -19.79 9.47
C ILE A 181 -4.90 -19.34 10.44
N PRO A 182 -6.12 -19.06 9.96
CA PRO A 182 -7.23 -18.77 10.85
C PRO A 182 -7.55 -19.95 11.75
N ASN A 183 -8.01 -19.66 12.97
CA ASN A 183 -8.58 -20.67 13.86
C ASN A 183 -9.95 -21.12 13.38
#